data_c5522142a11144397866a2652d6b4ca6
#
_entry.id   c5522142a11144397866a2652d6b4ca6
#
_cell.length_a   1.000
_cell.length_b   1.000
_cell.length_c   1.000
_cell.angle_alpha   90.00
_cell.angle_beta   90.00
_cell.angle_gamma   90.00
#
_symmetry.space_group_name_H-M   'P 1'
#
loop_
_entity.id
_entity.type
_entity.pdbx_description
1 polymer ?
#
loop_
_entity_poly.entity_id
_entity_poly.type
_entity_poly.pdbx_seq_one_letter_code
_entity_poly.pdbx_strand_id
1 'polypeptide(L)'
;MSHASAALTPRARLRLAKLVVDQGWPIARAAERYDVSWPTAKRWADRYRLAGEAGMQDRSSRPASQPRKTPQPLVRKVVHLRWKHRLGPVAIADRLGMASSTVHAVLTRCRLNRLSHVDRVTGEPVRRYEHPTPGALLHVDVKKLGNIPDGGGWRYVGRVEGKKNRAATAGKPRNKHHNPKIGTAFVHNAIDDHSRVAYAEVHDDETAATAVAVLRRAAIWFSDRGVVIQRVLSDNGSCYRSHAWRDACTELGITAKRTRPYRPQTNGKIERFHRTMAHGWAFKRMYSSESARRKALPAWLHEYNHHRPHTAIGKRPPINRLTNLPGQYN
;
A
#
# COMPACT_ATOMS: atom_id res chain seq x y z
N MET A 1 -8.76 -15.92 25.27
CA MET A 1 -7.68 -15.23 26.03
C MET A 1 -8.32 -14.16 26.89
N SER A 2 -8.08 -14.18 28.20
CA SER A 2 -8.60 -13.15 29.10
C SER A 2 -7.98 -11.80 28.73
N HIS A 3 -8.81 -10.75 28.65
CA HIS A 3 -8.32 -9.38 28.43
C HIS A 3 -7.39 -8.98 29.60
N ALA A 4 -6.30 -8.23 29.32
CA ALA A 4 -5.34 -7.83 30.36
C ALA A 4 -5.98 -7.02 31.51
N SER A 5 -7.10 -6.34 31.25
CA SER A 5 -7.91 -5.59 32.21
C SER A 5 -9.13 -6.36 32.74
N ALA A 6 -9.19 -7.69 32.58
CA ALA A 6 -10.27 -8.47 33.17
C ALA A 6 -10.13 -8.50 34.70
N ALA A 7 -11.19 -8.13 35.41
CA ALA A 7 -11.22 -8.13 36.89
C ALA A 7 -10.87 -9.50 37.51
N LEU A 8 -11.18 -10.61 36.83
CA LEU A 8 -10.84 -11.97 37.23
C LEU A 8 -10.20 -12.76 36.10
N THR A 9 -8.99 -13.23 36.31
CA THR A 9 -8.35 -14.24 35.44
C THR A 9 -9.00 -15.61 35.69
N PRO A 10 -8.87 -16.62 34.78
CA PRO A 10 -9.39 -17.98 35.03
C PRO A 10 -8.93 -18.58 36.38
N ARG A 11 -7.68 -18.32 36.77
CA ARG A 11 -7.13 -18.76 38.07
C ARG A 11 -7.80 -18.03 39.25
N ALA A 12 -8.07 -16.73 39.13
CA ALA A 12 -8.77 -15.98 40.17
C ALA A 12 -10.25 -16.39 40.31
N ARG A 13 -10.91 -16.68 39.16
CA ARG A 13 -12.28 -17.22 39.11
C ARG A 13 -12.37 -18.57 39.85
N LEU A 14 -11.41 -19.45 39.64
CA LEU A 14 -11.33 -20.74 40.30
C LEU A 14 -11.17 -20.58 41.80
N ARG A 15 -10.26 -19.72 42.25
CA ARG A 15 -10.06 -19.46 43.70
C ARG A 15 -11.33 -18.90 44.33
N LEU A 16 -11.98 -17.91 43.70
CA LEU A 16 -13.24 -17.36 44.19
C LEU A 16 -14.31 -18.44 44.27
N ALA A 17 -14.46 -19.25 43.22
CA ALA A 17 -15.48 -20.32 43.21
C ALA A 17 -15.25 -21.39 44.27
N LYS A 18 -13.99 -21.82 44.48
CA LYS A 18 -13.61 -22.78 45.55
C LYS A 18 -13.90 -22.23 46.95
N LEU A 19 -13.68 -20.93 47.20
CA LEU A 19 -14.07 -20.33 48.49
C LEU A 19 -15.56 -20.49 48.77
N VAL A 20 -16.41 -20.25 47.74
CA VAL A 20 -17.85 -20.33 47.90
C VAL A 20 -18.36 -21.77 47.96
N VAL A 21 -17.85 -22.64 47.06
CA VAL A 21 -18.41 -23.99 46.85
C VAL A 21 -17.77 -25.02 47.81
N ASP A 22 -16.44 -25.01 47.90
CA ASP A 22 -15.70 -26.03 48.66
C ASP A 22 -15.53 -25.62 50.13
N GLN A 23 -15.39 -24.32 50.41
CA GLN A 23 -15.16 -23.80 51.77
C GLN A 23 -16.40 -23.14 52.39
N GLY A 24 -17.54 -23.14 51.72
CA GLY A 24 -18.82 -22.66 52.27
C GLY A 24 -18.90 -21.16 52.54
N TRP A 25 -18.05 -20.32 51.91
CA TRP A 25 -18.09 -18.89 52.16
C TRP A 25 -19.37 -18.26 51.61
N PRO A 26 -19.96 -17.27 52.32
CA PRO A 26 -21.01 -16.44 51.74
C PRO A 26 -20.55 -15.77 50.47
N ILE A 27 -21.41 -15.75 49.41
CA ILE A 27 -21.09 -15.16 48.10
C ILE A 27 -20.72 -13.69 48.24
N ALA A 28 -21.41 -12.95 49.17
CA ALA A 28 -21.12 -11.54 49.41
C ALA A 28 -19.67 -11.32 49.89
N ARG A 29 -19.20 -12.14 50.83
CA ARG A 29 -17.83 -12.06 51.35
C ARG A 29 -16.77 -12.43 50.32
N ALA A 30 -17.08 -13.44 49.49
CA ALA A 30 -16.20 -13.77 48.36
C ALA A 30 -16.15 -12.68 47.29
N ALA A 31 -17.29 -12.02 47.01
CA ALA A 31 -17.38 -10.89 46.08
C ALA A 31 -16.53 -9.70 46.56
N GLU A 32 -16.66 -9.31 47.80
CA GLU A 32 -15.87 -8.27 48.46
C GLU A 32 -14.35 -8.55 48.39
N ARG A 33 -13.93 -9.77 48.77
CA ARG A 33 -12.52 -10.16 48.73
C ARG A 33 -11.87 -10.06 47.36
N TYR A 34 -12.64 -10.26 46.29
CA TYR A 34 -12.14 -10.22 44.91
C TYR A 34 -12.52 -8.95 44.17
N ASP A 35 -13.07 -7.96 44.84
CA ASP A 35 -13.53 -6.68 44.28
C ASP A 35 -14.42 -6.87 43.03
N VAL A 36 -15.42 -7.73 43.17
CA VAL A 36 -16.41 -8.00 42.13
C VAL A 36 -17.82 -7.89 42.65
N SER A 37 -18.78 -7.64 41.76
CA SER A 37 -20.19 -7.61 42.17
C SER A 37 -20.70 -9.01 42.61
N TRP A 38 -21.65 -9.04 43.51
CA TRP A 38 -22.32 -10.25 43.96
C TRP A 38 -22.81 -11.17 42.81
N PRO A 39 -23.49 -10.62 41.74
CA PRO A 39 -23.89 -11.45 40.60
C PRO A 39 -22.70 -12.08 39.86
N THR A 40 -21.55 -11.41 39.83
CA THR A 40 -20.33 -11.95 39.24
C THR A 40 -19.79 -13.11 40.05
N ALA A 41 -19.68 -12.97 41.38
CA ALA A 41 -19.24 -14.05 42.27
C ALA A 41 -20.20 -15.23 42.18
N LYS A 42 -21.51 -15.01 42.26
CA LYS A 42 -22.52 -16.06 42.11
C LYS A 42 -22.37 -16.80 40.77
N ARG A 43 -22.25 -16.10 39.67
CA ARG A 43 -22.08 -16.73 38.37
C ARG A 43 -20.87 -17.66 38.27
N TRP A 44 -19.75 -17.28 38.87
CA TRP A 44 -18.56 -18.13 38.86
C TRP A 44 -18.69 -19.34 39.82
N ALA A 45 -19.33 -19.17 40.96
CA ALA A 45 -19.66 -20.27 41.87
C ALA A 45 -20.61 -21.29 41.20
N ASP A 46 -21.69 -20.81 40.56
CA ASP A 46 -22.65 -21.65 39.84
C ASP A 46 -22.00 -22.39 38.66
N ARG A 47 -21.10 -21.73 37.93
CA ARG A 47 -20.36 -22.36 36.82
C ARG A 47 -19.39 -23.44 37.33
N TYR A 48 -18.80 -23.24 38.49
CA TYR A 48 -17.93 -24.23 39.12
C TYR A 48 -18.73 -25.45 39.61
N ARG A 49 -19.90 -25.24 40.21
CA ARG A 49 -20.80 -26.35 40.61
C ARG A 49 -21.23 -27.18 39.39
N LEU A 50 -21.49 -26.52 38.25
CA LEU A 50 -21.99 -27.19 37.06
C LEU A 50 -20.91 -27.89 36.24
N ALA A 51 -19.72 -27.32 36.11
CA ALA A 51 -18.70 -27.76 35.16
C ALA A 51 -17.28 -27.84 35.74
N GLY A 52 -17.14 -27.75 37.06
CA GLY A 52 -15.84 -27.81 37.73
C GLY A 52 -14.85 -26.76 37.23
N GLU A 53 -13.58 -27.07 37.25
CA GLU A 53 -12.51 -26.17 36.81
C GLU A 53 -12.61 -25.78 35.34
N ALA A 54 -13.13 -26.66 34.46
CA ALA A 54 -13.39 -26.37 33.06
C ALA A 54 -14.37 -25.21 32.87
N GLY A 55 -15.29 -24.98 33.81
CA GLY A 55 -16.21 -23.86 33.83
C GLY A 55 -15.56 -22.49 33.95
N MET A 56 -14.29 -22.40 34.35
CA MET A 56 -13.57 -21.14 34.58
C MET A 56 -13.01 -20.52 33.33
N GLN A 57 -12.98 -21.26 32.24
CA GLN A 57 -12.49 -20.76 30.96
C GLN A 57 -13.43 -19.73 30.35
N ASP A 58 -12.87 -18.84 29.50
CA ASP A 58 -13.69 -17.89 28.78
C ASP A 58 -14.61 -18.60 27.77
N ARG A 59 -15.88 -18.21 27.77
CA ARG A 59 -16.84 -18.64 26.77
C ARG A 59 -17.01 -17.57 25.70
N SER A 60 -17.29 -17.98 24.48
CA SER A 60 -17.62 -17.06 23.42
C SER A 60 -18.82 -16.20 23.82
N SER A 61 -18.67 -14.88 23.68
CA SER A 61 -19.78 -13.91 23.82
C SER A 61 -20.69 -13.85 22.58
N ARG A 62 -20.38 -14.66 21.57
CA ARG A 62 -21.14 -14.69 20.33
C ARG A 62 -22.53 -15.28 20.60
N PRO A 63 -23.62 -14.59 20.15
CA PRO A 63 -24.97 -15.13 20.28
C PRO A 63 -25.10 -16.51 19.63
N ALA A 64 -25.78 -17.44 20.30
CA ALA A 64 -26.04 -18.78 19.76
C ALA A 64 -26.92 -18.72 18.49
N SER A 65 -27.84 -17.79 18.41
CA SER A 65 -28.66 -17.54 17.23
C SER A 65 -28.51 -16.10 16.73
N GLN A 66 -28.61 -15.91 15.43
CA GLN A 66 -28.55 -14.62 14.77
C GLN A 66 -29.71 -14.50 13.76
N PRO A 67 -30.97 -14.34 14.20
CA PRO A 67 -32.16 -14.43 13.35
C PRO A 67 -32.18 -13.38 12.24
N ARG A 68 -31.55 -12.21 12.46
CA ARG A 68 -31.44 -11.13 11.45
C ARG A 68 -30.23 -11.26 10.54
N LYS A 69 -29.44 -12.35 10.64
CA LYS A 69 -28.32 -12.56 9.75
C LYS A 69 -28.80 -12.83 8.33
N THR A 70 -28.21 -12.14 7.34
CA THR A 70 -28.50 -12.38 5.92
C THR A 70 -28.35 -13.87 5.58
N PRO A 71 -29.40 -14.52 5.02
CA PRO A 71 -29.35 -15.93 4.68
C PRO A 71 -28.24 -16.24 3.68
N GLN A 72 -27.63 -17.41 3.80
CA GLN A 72 -26.50 -17.81 2.97
C GLN A 72 -26.78 -17.79 1.46
N PRO A 73 -27.97 -18.19 0.96
CA PRO A 73 -28.28 -18.04 -0.45
C PRO A 73 -28.23 -16.60 -0.96
N LEU A 74 -28.72 -15.62 -0.16
CA LEU A 74 -28.62 -14.21 -0.52
C LEU A 74 -27.17 -13.72 -0.49
N VAL A 75 -26.35 -14.16 0.47
CA VAL A 75 -24.92 -13.85 0.50
C VAL A 75 -24.25 -14.35 -0.79
N ARG A 76 -24.55 -15.57 -1.23
CA ARG A 76 -24.00 -16.12 -2.49
C ARG A 76 -24.44 -15.30 -3.71
N LYS A 77 -25.70 -14.85 -3.79
CA LYS A 77 -26.17 -13.98 -4.88
C LYS A 77 -25.46 -12.62 -4.87
N VAL A 78 -25.28 -11.99 -3.71
CA VAL A 78 -24.52 -10.72 -3.56
C VAL A 78 -23.09 -10.90 -4.05
N VAL A 79 -22.41 -11.96 -3.61
CA VAL A 79 -21.03 -12.28 -4.03
C VAL A 79 -20.95 -12.53 -5.51
N HIS A 80 -21.89 -13.31 -6.09
CA HIS A 80 -21.95 -13.59 -7.52
C HIS A 80 -22.09 -12.31 -8.36
N LEU A 81 -23.05 -11.44 -8.02
CA LEU A 81 -23.26 -10.17 -8.72
C LEU A 81 -22.03 -9.24 -8.60
N ARG A 82 -21.37 -9.24 -7.45
CA ARG A 82 -20.14 -8.48 -7.23
C ARG A 82 -18.99 -9.04 -8.06
N TRP A 83 -18.81 -10.34 -8.04
CA TRP A 83 -17.70 -11.03 -8.69
C TRP A 83 -17.84 -11.06 -10.21
N LYS A 84 -18.98 -11.56 -10.70
CA LYS A 84 -19.20 -11.75 -12.15
C LYS A 84 -19.54 -10.45 -12.88
N HIS A 85 -20.41 -9.62 -12.29
CA HIS A 85 -20.93 -8.42 -12.96
C HIS A 85 -20.27 -7.13 -12.47
N ARG A 86 -19.38 -7.16 -11.50
CA ARG A 86 -18.65 -5.98 -10.95
C ARG A 86 -19.58 -4.86 -10.45
N LEU A 87 -20.80 -5.20 -10.02
CA LEU A 87 -21.79 -4.22 -9.58
C LEU A 87 -21.40 -3.58 -8.24
N GLY A 88 -21.76 -2.30 -8.08
CA GLY A 88 -21.69 -1.59 -6.80
C GLY A 88 -22.76 -2.05 -5.82
N PRO A 89 -22.62 -1.71 -4.50
CA PRO A 89 -23.61 -2.12 -3.48
C PRO A 89 -25.02 -1.66 -3.80
N VAL A 90 -25.20 -0.47 -4.35
CA VAL A 90 -26.52 0.10 -4.70
C VAL A 90 -27.18 -0.72 -5.82
N ALA A 91 -26.45 -1.01 -6.90
CA ALA A 91 -26.99 -1.79 -8.02
C ALA A 91 -27.28 -3.25 -7.66
N ILE A 92 -26.52 -3.83 -6.71
CA ILE A 92 -26.81 -5.17 -6.18
C ILE A 92 -28.04 -5.12 -5.29
N ALA A 93 -28.18 -4.09 -4.46
CA ALA A 93 -29.31 -3.90 -3.57
C ALA A 93 -30.63 -3.79 -4.35
N ASP A 94 -30.63 -2.98 -5.41
CA ASP A 94 -31.75 -2.82 -6.32
C ASP A 94 -32.18 -4.16 -6.94
N ARG A 95 -31.24 -4.91 -7.50
CA ARG A 95 -31.51 -6.22 -8.13
C ARG A 95 -32.01 -7.31 -7.17
N LEU A 96 -31.69 -7.22 -5.90
CA LEU A 96 -32.03 -8.24 -4.89
C LEU A 96 -33.13 -7.80 -3.93
N GLY A 97 -33.68 -6.59 -4.08
CA GLY A 97 -34.66 -6.05 -3.15
C GLY A 97 -34.11 -5.89 -1.72
N MET A 98 -32.84 -5.53 -1.56
CA MET A 98 -32.15 -5.44 -0.28
C MET A 98 -31.72 -4.00 0.03
N ALA A 99 -31.54 -3.67 1.31
CA ALA A 99 -30.90 -2.41 1.67
C ALA A 99 -29.42 -2.40 1.23
N SER A 100 -28.96 -1.29 0.63
CA SER A 100 -27.57 -1.13 0.15
C SER A 100 -26.53 -1.25 1.28
N SER A 101 -26.89 -0.82 2.50
CA SER A 101 -26.07 -1.00 3.70
C SER A 101 -25.85 -2.48 4.06
N THR A 102 -26.91 -3.29 3.93
CA THR A 102 -26.83 -4.75 4.15
C THR A 102 -25.92 -5.40 3.11
N VAL A 103 -26.09 -5.03 1.83
CA VAL A 103 -25.20 -5.50 0.75
C VAL A 103 -23.76 -5.10 1.03
N HIS A 104 -23.50 -3.86 1.41
CA HIS A 104 -22.16 -3.39 1.77
C HIS A 104 -21.57 -4.17 2.95
N ALA A 105 -22.35 -4.44 4.00
CA ALA A 105 -21.91 -5.23 5.14
C ALA A 105 -21.58 -6.69 4.75
N VAL A 106 -22.37 -7.29 3.85
CA VAL A 106 -22.06 -8.63 3.28
C VAL A 106 -20.75 -8.58 2.52
N LEU A 107 -20.57 -7.62 1.61
CA LEU A 107 -19.35 -7.48 0.82
C LEU A 107 -18.12 -7.23 1.70
N THR A 108 -18.26 -6.46 2.77
CA THR A 108 -17.16 -6.21 3.73
C THR A 108 -16.75 -7.49 4.44
N ARG A 109 -17.72 -8.28 4.93
CA ARG A 109 -17.43 -9.60 5.54
C ARG A 109 -16.76 -10.57 4.57
N CYS A 110 -17.14 -10.52 3.29
CA CYS A 110 -16.53 -11.33 2.23
C CYS A 110 -15.24 -10.73 1.66
N ARG A 111 -14.75 -9.57 2.16
CA ARG A 111 -13.57 -8.84 1.68
C ARG A 111 -13.66 -8.41 0.20
N LEU A 112 -14.88 -8.15 -0.28
CA LEU A 112 -15.21 -7.75 -1.65
C LEU A 112 -15.78 -6.33 -1.74
N ASN A 113 -15.66 -5.53 -0.67
CA ASN A 113 -16.25 -4.19 -0.56
C ASN A 113 -15.62 -3.16 -1.52
N ARG A 114 -14.38 -3.35 -1.96
CA ARG A 114 -13.69 -2.44 -2.88
C ARG A 114 -13.42 -3.11 -4.21
N LEU A 115 -13.90 -2.53 -5.33
CA LEU A 115 -13.60 -3.01 -6.67
C LEU A 115 -12.12 -2.87 -7.05
N SER A 116 -11.41 -1.91 -6.43
CA SER A 116 -9.96 -1.75 -6.60
C SER A 116 -9.13 -2.90 -6.02
N HIS A 117 -9.75 -3.79 -5.24
CA HIS A 117 -9.07 -4.99 -4.72
C HIS A 117 -9.25 -6.21 -5.62
N VAL A 118 -9.94 -6.04 -6.72
CA VAL A 118 -10.25 -7.13 -7.67
C VAL A 118 -9.74 -6.73 -9.04
N ASP A 119 -9.03 -7.63 -9.69
CA ASP A 119 -8.65 -7.47 -11.09
C ASP A 119 -9.90 -7.36 -11.96
N ARG A 120 -10.00 -6.30 -12.78
CA ARG A 120 -11.21 -6.04 -13.57
C ARG A 120 -11.44 -7.07 -14.68
N VAL A 121 -10.37 -7.67 -15.18
CA VAL A 121 -10.43 -8.64 -16.29
C VAL A 121 -10.72 -10.04 -15.77
N THR A 122 -9.93 -10.51 -14.79
CA THR A 122 -10.03 -11.89 -14.30
C THR A 122 -10.96 -12.05 -13.11
N GLY A 123 -11.22 -10.99 -12.35
CA GLY A 123 -12.00 -11.07 -11.12
C GLY A 123 -11.23 -11.57 -9.91
N GLU A 124 -9.97 -11.94 -10.07
CA GLU A 124 -9.15 -12.41 -8.97
C GLU A 124 -8.83 -11.29 -7.97
N PRO A 125 -8.75 -11.59 -6.67
CA PRO A 125 -8.28 -10.61 -5.71
C PRO A 125 -6.88 -10.12 -6.06
N VAL A 126 -6.69 -8.81 -6.11
CA VAL A 126 -5.37 -8.20 -6.27
C VAL A 126 -4.58 -8.49 -5.00
N ARG A 127 -3.65 -9.43 -5.09
CA ARG A 127 -2.77 -9.77 -3.97
C ARG A 127 -1.73 -8.67 -3.82
N ARG A 128 -1.70 -8.03 -2.65
CA ARG A 128 -0.57 -7.19 -2.26
C ARG A 128 0.57 -8.11 -1.87
N TYR A 129 1.64 -8.07 -2.63
CA TYR A 129 2.88 -8.77 -2.28
C TYR A 129 3.93 -7.75 -1.83
N GLU A 130 4.82 -8.19 -0.99
CA GLU A 130 6.03 -7.48 -0.61
C GLU A 130 7.14 -8.51 -0.49
N HIS A 131 8.27 -8.27 -1.11
CA HIS A 131 9.42 -9.13 -0.99
C HIS A 131 10.07 -8.96 0.39
N PRO A 132 10.68 -10.03 0.95
CA PRO A 132 11.14 -10.01 2.34
C PRO A 132 12.36 -9.13 2.58
N THR A 133 13.20 -8.92 1.57
CA THR A 133 14.47 -8.20 1.70
C THR A 133 14.61 -7.06 0.70
N PRO A 134 15.37 -5.99 1.05
CA PRO A 134 15.77 -4.96 0.10
C PRO A 134 16.52 -5.55 -1.08
N GLY A 135 16.32 -5.01 -2.28
CA GLY A 135 16.97 -5.47 -3.51
C GLY A 135 16.35 -6.73 -4.14
N ALA A 136 15.52 -7.47 -3.42
CA ALA A 136 14.87 -8.67 -3.97
C ALA A 136 14.02 -8.38 -5.21
N LEU A 137 13.44 -7.18 -5.32
CA LEU A 137 12.76 -6.68 -6.50
C LEU A 137 12.82 -5.15 -6.54
N LEU A 138 13.29 -4.61 -7.66
CA LEU A 138 13.24 -3.19 -7.96
C LEU A 138 12.18 -2.93 -9.04
N HIS A 139 11.23 -2.05 -8.78
CA HIS A 139 10.28 -1.59 -9.79
C HIS A 139 10.89 -0.44 -10.57
N VAL A 140 10.86 -0.52 -11.89
CA VAL A 140 11.38 0.54 -12.78
C VAL A 140 10.30 1.01 -13.74
N ASP A 141 10.25 2.32 -14.00
CA ASP A 141 9.30 2.92 -14.94
C ASP A 141 9.74 4.34 -15.32
N VAL A 142 9.22 4.84 -16.44
CA VAL A 142 9.48 6.21 -16.92
C VAL A 142 8.22 7.06 -16.78
N LYS A 143 8.32 8.14 -16.00
CA LYS A 143 7.25 9.13 -15.88
C LYS A 143 7.47 10.30 -16.82
N LYS A 144 6.55 10.49 -17.77
CA LYS A 144 6.57 11.63 -18.70
C LYS A 144 5.94 12.85 -18.05
N LEU A 145 6.63 13.98 -18.13
CA LEU A 145 6.19 15.29 -17.65
C LEU A 145 6.42 16.32 -18.74
N GLY A 146 5.39 17.14 -19.04
CA GLY A 146 5.62 18.29 -19.92
C GLY A 146 6.67 19.21 -19.33
N ASN A 147 7.61 19.69 -20.16
CA ASN A 147 8.62 20.65 -19.74
C ASN A 147 7.98 21.98 -19.35
N ILE A 148 8.62 22.71 -18.46
CA ILE A 148 8.18 24.01 -17.97
C ILE A 148 8.89 25.07 -18.82
N PRO A 149 8.15 26.00 -19.48
CA PRO A 149 8.75 27.13 -20.20
C PRO A 149 9.40 28.09 -19.22
N ASP A 150 10.35 28.89 -19.73
CA ASP A 150 10.96 29.97 -18.94
C ASP A 150 9.88 31.00 -18.56
N GLY A 151 9.90 31.48 -17.33
CA GLY A 151 8.84 32.28 -16.73
C GLY A 151 7.69 31.48 -16.11
N GLY A 152 7.69 30.14 -16.23
CA GLY A 152 6.71 29.25 -15.60
C GLY A 152 5.62 28.74 -16.55
N GLY A 153 5.04 27.61 -16.17
CA GLY A 153 4.02 26.91 -16.95
C GLY A 153 2.59 27.37 -16.61
N TRP A 154 1.67 27.18 -17.55
CA TRP A 154 0.26 27.59 -17.49
C TRP A 154 -0.49 27.16 -16.22
N ARG A 155 -0.06 26.08 -15.59
CA ARG A 155 -0.70 25.54 -14.35
C ARG A 155 -0.65 26.53 -13.20
N TYR A 156 0.39 27.37 -13.14
CA TYR A 156 0.62 28.33 -12.06
C TYR A 156 0.43 29.79 -12.48
N VAL A 157 0.87 30.15 -13.71
CA VAL A 157 0.79 31.53 -14.19
C VAL A 157 -0.47 31.81 -15.00
N GLY A 158 -1.35 30.79 -15.19
CA GLY A 158 -2.53 30.90 -16.02
C GLY A 158 -2.25 30.66 -17.50
N ARG A 159 -3.33 30.44 -18.29
CA ARG A 159 -3.20 30.04 -19.71
C ARG A 159 -2.60 31.11 -20.58
N VAL A 160 -2.98 32.38 -20.36
CA VAL A 160 -2.51 33.51 -21.18
C VAL A 160 -1.02 33.73 -21.00
N GLU A 161 -0.58 33.88 -19.75
CA GLU A 161 0.82 34.10 -19.45
C GLU A 161 1.68 32.86 -19.76
N GLY A 162 1.20 31.68 -19.47
CA GLY A 162 1.89 30.43 -19.83
C GLY A 162 2.06 30.24 -21.35
N LYS A 163 1.16 30.80 -22.19
CA LYS A 163 1.32 30.81 -23.63
C LYS A 163 2.41 31.79 -24.06
N LYS A 164 2.47 32.98 -23.44
CA LYS A 164 3.55 33.98 -23.68
C LYS A 164 4.91 33.40 -23.30
N ASN A 165 5.03 32.85 -22.11
CA ASN A 165 6.26 32.21 -21.59
C ASN A 165 6.73 31.12 -22.54
N ARG A 166 5.78 30.28 -23.01
CA ARG A 166 6.10 29.24 -24.01
C ARG A 166 6.63 29.80 -25.30
N ALA A 167 6.02 30.88 -25.80
CA ALA A 167 6.46 31.54 -27.05
C ALA A 167 7.83 32.21 -26.92
N ALA A 168 8.13 32.77 -25.73
CA ALA A 168 9.38 33.46 -25.42
C ALA A 168 10.53 32.52 -25.08
N THR A 169 10.28 31.23 -24.71
CA THR A 169 11.35 30.27 -24.35
C THR A 169 12.31 30.07 -25.50
N ALA A 170 13.56 30.51 -25.30
CA ALA A 170 14.61 30.45 -26.29
C ALA A 170 15.12 29.04 -26.59
N GLY A 171 15.81 28.85 -27.71
CA GLY A 171 16.55 27.63 -28.05
C GLY A 171 15.68 26.38 -28.28
N LYS A 172 14.35 26.53 -28.47
CA LYS A 172 13.46 25.39 -28.74
C LYS A 172 13.07 25.35 -30.22
N PRO A 173 13.11 24.17 -30.86
CA PRO A 173 12.61 24.00 -32.20
C PRO A 173 11.13 24.36 -32.30
N ARG A 174 10.70 24.88 -33.41
CA ARG A 174 9.30 25.24 -33.65
C ARG A 174 8.57 24.14 -34.41
N ASN A 175 7.28 24.01 -34.18
CA ASN A 175 6.41 23.11 -34.93
C ASN A 175 5.95 23.78 -36.25
N LYS A 176 5.18 23.07 -37.06
CA LYS A 176 4.61 23.59 -38.33
C LYS A 176 3.75 24.86 -38.18
N HIS A 177 3.30 25.19 -36.98
CA HIS A 177 2.54 26.39 -36.65
C HIS A 177 3.39 27.46 -35.95
N HIS A 178 4.70 27.42 -36.11
CA HIS A 178 5.69 28.31 -35.46
C HIS A 178 5.63 28.39 -33.93
N ASN A 179 4.97 27.44 -33.27
CA ASN A 179 4.96 27.36 -31.80
C ASN A 179 6.18 26.58 -31.29
N PRO A 180 6.87 27.07 -30.24
CA PRO A 180 8.00 26.36 -29.66
C PRO A 180 7.59 24.97 -29.11
N LYS A 181 8.36 23.96 -29.46
CA LYS A 181 8.25 22.61 -28.87
C LYS A 181 9.02 22.60 -27.57
N ILE A 182 8.34 22.88 -26.44
CA ILE A 182 8.97 22.88 -25.13
C ILE A 182 9.46 21.47 -24.75
N GLY A 183 8.84 20.41 -25.29
CA GLY A 183 9.28 19.04 -25.11
C GLY A 183 8.72 18.39 -23.86
N THR A 184 9.28 17.23 -23.56
CA THR A 184 8.88 16.36 -22.44
C THR A 184 10.13 16.01 -21.64
N ALA A 185 10.04 16.05 -20.33
CA ALA A 185 11.01 15.46 -19.43
C ALA A 185 10.61 14.02 -19.14
N PHE A 186 11.56 13.12 -19.21
CA PHE A 186 11.41 11.71 -18.93
C PHE A 186 12.09 11.40 -17.59
N VAL A 187 11.29 11.15 -16.56
CA VAL A 187 11.79 10.81 -15.25
C VAL A 187 11.90 9.30 -15.15
N HIS A 188 13.11 8.79 -15.24
CA HIS A 188 13.41 7.38 -15.02
C HIS A 188 13.45 7.10 -13.53
N ASN A 189 12.66 6.16 -13.07
CA ASN A 189 12.47 5.87 -11.67
C ASN A 189 12.77 4.41 -11.35
N ALA A 190 13.37 4.19 -10.19
CA ALA A 190 13.59 2.87 -9.62
C ALA A 190 13.19 2.91 -8.14
N ILE A 191 12.32 2.00 -7.71
CA ILE A 191 11.88 1.91 -6.30
C ILE A 191 11.99 0.48 -5.80
N ASP A 192 12.62 0.31 -4.66
CA ASP A 192 12.73 -1.01 -4.02
C ASP A 192 11.38 -1.48 -3.47
N ASP A 193 11.05 -2.73 -3.74
CA ASP A 193 9.78 -3.35 -3.34
C ASP A 193 9.60 -3.45 -1.84
N HIS A 194 10.67 -3.74 -1.10
CA HIS A 194 10.65 -3.91 0.35
C HIS A 194 10.72 -2.58 1.09
N SER A 195 11.80 -1.84 0.90
CA SER A 195 12.10 -0.62 1.66
C SER A 195 11.32 0.61 1.20
N ARG A 196 10.89 0.65 -0.07
CA ARG A 196 10.35 1.83 -0.76
C ARG A 196 11.41 2.91 -1.04
N VAL A 197 12.69 2.62 -0.81
CA VAL A 197 13.77 3.53 -1.19
C VAL A 197 13.74 3.72 -2.70
N ALA A 198 13.86 4.97 -3.13
CA ALA A 198 13.70 5.35 -4.52
C ALA A 198 14.92 6.10 -5.05
N TYR A 199 15.24 5.80 -6.30
CA TYR A 199 16.19 6.52 -7.14
C TYR A 199 15.47 7.08 -8.34
N ALA A 200 15.82 8.28 -8.79
CA ALA A 200 15.23 8.87 -9.99
C ALA A 200 16.16 9.86 -10.66
N GLU A 201 16.11 9.91 -11.99
CA GLU A 201 16.80 10.86 -12.84
C GLU A 201 15.87 11.46 -13.88
N VAL A 202 16.14 12.70 -14.30
CA VAL A 202 15.40 13.36 -15.39
C VAL A 202 16.27 13.41 -16.65
N HIS A 203 15.75 12.84 -17.73
CA HIS A 203 16.36 12.82 -19.05
C HIS A 203 15.45 13.47 -20.11
N ASP A 204 15.99 13.68 -21.30
CA ASP A 204 15.25 14.25 -22.42
C ASP A 204 14.64 13.18 -23.34
N ASP A 205 14.90 11.91 -23.07
CA ASP A 205 14.38 10.76 -23.81
C ASP A 205 14.10 9.53 -22.90
N GLU A 206 13.46 8.53 -23.49
CA GLU A 206 13.23 7.20 -22.90
C GLU A 206 13.82 6.10 -23.78
N THR A 207 14.96 6.37 -24.42
CA THR A 207 15.63 5.37 -25.26
C THR A 207 16.16 4.20 -24.42
N ALA A 208 16.46 3.08 -25.09
CA ALA A 208 17.08 1.93 -24.43
C ALA A 208 18.44 2.28 -23.83
N ALA A 209 19.23 3.10 -24.55
CA ALA A 209 20.54 3.54 -24.06
C ALA A 209 20.44 4.34 -22.76
N THR A 210 19.50 5.29 -22.70
CA THR A 210 19.24 6.08 -21.49
C THR A 210 18.74 5.21 -20.35
N ALA A 211 17.79 4.29 -20.60
CA ALA A 211 17.29 3.37 -19.58
C ALA A 211 18.38 2.48 -19.01
N VAL A 212 19.28 1.93 -19.85
CA VAL A 212 20.45 1.14 -19.45
C VAL A 212 21.40 1.96 -18.60
N ALA A 213 21.75 3.18 -19.05
CA ALA A 213 22.66 4.05 -18.29
C ALA A 213 22.08 4.39 -16.90
N VAL A 214 20.79 4.65 -16.81
CA VAL A 214 20.10 4.89 -15.52
C VAL A 214 20.11 3.62 -14.65
N LEU A 215 19.86 2.43 -15.21
CA LEU A 215 19.94 1.17 -14.47
C LEU A 215 21.31 0.94 -13.84
N ARG A 216 22.38 1.16 -14.60
CA ARG A 216 23.75 1.01 -14.11
C ARG A 216 24.05 1.97 -12.95
N ARG A 217 23.69 3.25 -13.08
CA ARG A 217 23.85 4.22 -11.99
C ARG A 217 22.98 3.91 -10.79
N ALA A 218 21.74 3.48 -10.99
CA ALA A 218 20.87 3.04 -9.92
C ALA A 218 21.48 1.81 -9.20
N ALA A 219 22.03 0.84 -9.91
CA ALA A 219 22.67 -0.34 -9.32
C ALA A 219 23.84 0.05 -8.41
N ILE A 220 24.70 0.95 -8.87
CA ILE A 220 25.80 1.50 -8.06
C ILE A 220 25.23 2.21 -6.83
N TRP A 221 24.27 3.11 -7.03
CA TRP A 221 23.68 3.90 -5.95
C TRP A 221 23.00 3.04 -4.85
N PHE A 222 22.36 1.93 -5.24
CA PHE A 222 21.80 0.96 -4.30
C PHE A 222 22.90 0.14 -3.62
N SER A 223 23.93 -0.27 -4.36
CA SER A 223 25.09 -1.00 -3.85
C SER A 223 25.84 -0.21 -2.78
N ASP A 224 26.03 1.10 -2.96
CA ASP A 224 26.66 2.00 -1.97
C ASP A 224 25.88 2.06 -0.64
N ARG A 225 24.62 1.58 -0.66
CA ARG A 225 23.73 1.47 0.51
C ARG A 225 23.56 0.03 0.98
N GLY A 226 24.43 -0.87 0.52
CA GLY A 226 24.44 -2.28 0.87
C GLY A 226 23.30 -3.09 0.22
N VAL A 227 22.60 -2.56 -0.78
CA VAL A 227 21.47 -3.22 -1.44
C VAL A 227 21.90 -3.84 -2.76
N VAL A 228 21.94 -5.17 -2.83
CA VAL A 228 22.19 -5.92 -4.07
C VAL A 228 20.88 -6.18 -4.80
N ILE A 229 20.74 -5.66 -6.01
CA ILE A 229 19.53 -5.82 -6.83
C ILE A 229 19.53 -7.20 -7.48
N GLN A 230 18.56 -8.04 -7.12
CA GLN A 230 18.40 -9.38 -7.69
C GLN A 230 17.49 -9.38 -8.93
N ARG A 231 16.45 -8.57 -8.94
CA ARG A 231 15.45 -8.55 -10.00
C ARG A 231 14.94 -7.13 -10.25
N VAL A 232 14.62 -6.85 -11.51
CA VAL A 232 13.89 -5.64 -11.91
C VAL A 232 12.54 -6.01 -12.50
N LEU A 233 11.52 -5.23 -12.19
CA LEU A 233 10.18 -5.34 -12.79
C LEU A 233 9.86 -4.04 -13.52
N SER A 234 9.68 -4.14 -14.83
CA SER A 234 9.26 -3.03 -15.70
C SER A 234 7.88 -3.27 -16.29
N ASP A 235 7.32 -2.25 -16.90
CA ASP A 235 6.22 -2.39 -17.84
C ASP A 235 6.71 -3.01 -19.19
N ASN A 236 5.85 -2.96 -20.22
CA ASN A 236 6.18 -3.42 -21.57
C ASN A 236 6.68 -2.28 -22.48
N GLY A 237 7.21 -1.20 -21.92
CA GLY A 237 7.80 -0.09 -22.68
C GLY A 237 8.91 -0.56 -23.62
N SER A 238 9.08 0.14 -24.75
CA SER A 238 10.03 -0.26 -25.80
C SER A 238 11.47 -0.35 -25.31
N CYS A 239 11.90 0.57 -24.45
CA CYS A 239 13.24 0.57 -23.85
C CYS A 239 13.52 -0.72 -23.03
N TYR A 240 12.53 -1.21 -22.27
CA TYR A 240 12.65 -2.42 -21.45
C TYR A 240 12.49 -3.73 -22.24
N ARG A 241 12.07 -3.64 -23.52
CA ARG A 241 11.97 -4.78 -24.42
C ARG A 241 13.23 -4.96 -25.27
N SER A 242 14.14 -4.02 -25.26
CA SER A 242 15.35 -4.01 -26.08
C SER A 242 16.34 -5.11 -25.67
N HIS A 243 17.18 -5.51 -26.62
CA HIS A 243 18.32 -6.40 -26.35
C HIS A 243 19.29 -5.73 -25.37
N ALA A 244 19.62 -4.45 -25.59
CA ALA A 244 20.53 -3.70 -24.73
C ALA A 244 20.10 -3.68 -23.26
N TRP A 245 18.78 -3.57 -22.96
CA TRP A 245 18.28 -3.67 -21.60
C TRP A 245 18.52 -5.06 -20.99
N ARG A 246 18.25 -6.11 -21.76
CA ARG A 246 18.41 -7.48 -21.32
C ARG A 246 19.85 -7.81 -21.04
N ASP A 247 20.78 -7.38 -21.96
CA ASP A 247 22.20 -7.61 -21.84
C ASP A 247 22.77 -6.87 -20.62
N ALA A 248 22.39 -5.62 -20.41
CA ALA A 248 22.78 -4.86 -19.21
C ALA A 248 22.28 -5.49 -17.89
N CYS A 249 21.06 -6.04 -17.88
CA CYS A 249 20.58 -6.79 -16.72
C CYS A 249 21.44 -8.04 -16.47
N THR A 250 21.80 -8.77 -17.51
CA THR A 250 22.66 -9.96 -17.42
C THR A 250 24.05 -9.62 -16.91
N GLU A 251 24.68 -8.56 -17.44
CA GLU A 251 25.99 -8.05 -16.97
C GLU A 251 25.98 -7.70 -15.48
N LEU A 252 24.87 -7.14 -15.00
CA LEU A 252 24.72 -6.73 -13.60
C LEU A 252 24.25 -7.88 -12.68
N GLY A 253 24.07 -9.09 -13.21
CA GLY A 253 23.51 -10.22 -12.46
C GLY A 253 22.04 -10.05 -12.07
N ILE A 254 21.29 -9.17 -12.75
CA ILE A 254 19.91 -8.82 -12.44
C ILE A 254 18.93 -9.59 -13.33
N THR A 255 17.95 -10.26 -12.74
CA THR A 255 16.89 -10.90 -13.52
C THR A 255 15.85 -9.89 -13.96
N ALA A 256 15.70 -9.65 -15.27
CA ALA A 256 14.69 -8.77 -15.84
C ALA A 256 13.31 -9.47 -15.87
N LYS A 257 12.30 -8.84 -15.29
CA LYS A 257 10.88 -9.25 -15.34
C LYS A 257 10.02 -8.14 -15.91
N ARG A 258 8.93 -8.51 -16.57
CA ARG A 258 7.94 -7.57 -17.10
C ARG A 258 6.57 -7.85 -16.55
N THR A 259 5.74 -6.81 -16.43
CA THR A 259 4.33 -6.96 -16.07
C THR A 259 3.61 -7.75 -17.16
N ARG A 260 2.67 -8.60 -16.74
CA ARG A 260 1.79 -9.27 -17.71
C ARG A 260 0.92 -8.24 -18.42
N PRO A 261 0.63 -8.42 -19.71
CA PRO A 261 -0.30 -7.56 -20.44
C PRO A 261 -1.62 -7.43 -19.68
N TYR A 262 -2.19 -6.23 -19.69
CA TYR A 262 -3.45 -5.89 -19.01
C TYR A 262 -3.48 -6.07 -17.48
N ARG A 263 -2.31 -6.21 -16.82
CA ARG A 263 -2.19 -6.30 -15.35
C ARG A 263 -1.29 -5.18 -14.77
N PRO A 264 -1.66 -3.90 -14.93
CA PRO A 264 -0.85 -2.77 -14.45
C PRO A 264 -0.67 -2.76 -12.93
N GLN A 265 -1.62 -3.33 -12.19
CA GLN A 265 -1.57 -3.40 -10.71
C GLN A 265 -0.33 -4.13 -10.17
N THR A 266 0.36 -4.92 -10.99
CA THR A 266 1.62 -5.57 -10.62
C THR A 266 2.72 -4.53 -10.36
N ASN A 267 2.63 -3.35 -11.01
CA ASN A 267 3.57 -2.25 -10.84
C ASN A 267 3.03 -1.10 -9.94
N GLY A 268 2.00 -1.39 -9.14
CA GLY A 268 1.29 -0.40 -8.33
C GLY A 268 2.16 0.38 -7.33
N LYS A 269 3.34 -0.14 -6.95
CA LYS A 269 4.27 0.56 -6.05
C LYS A 269 4.93 1.74 -6.73
N ILE A 270 5.40 1.58 -7.96
CA ILE A 270 5.99 2.69 -8.72
C ILE A 270 4.93 3.69 -9.18
N GLU A 271 3.71 3.23 -9.52
CA GLU A 271 2.59 4.12 -9.81
C GLU A 271 2.25 5.01 -8.58
N ARG A 272 2.28 4.42 -7.38
CA ARG A 272 2.10 5.17 -6.14
C ARG A 272 3.23 6.16 -5.89
N PHE A 273 4.47 5.76 -6.19
CA PHE A 273 5.63 6.64 -6.13
C PHE A 273 5.47 7.81 -7.11
N HIS A 274 5.11 7.56 -8.36
CA HIS A 274 4.84 8.60 -9.36
C HIS A 274 3.79 9.61 -8.90
N ARG A 275 2.73 9.14 -8.25
CA ARG A 275 1.73 10.05 -7.67
C ARG A 275 2.33 10.90 -6.55
N THR A 276 3.12 10.31 -5.68
CA THR A 276 3.81 11.01 -4.59
C THR A 276 4.80 12.05 -5.15
N MET A 277 5.58 11.67 -6.16
CA MET A 277 6.53 12.53 -6.85
C MET A 277 5.82 13.70 -7.57
N ALA A 278 4.69 13.44 -8.23
CA ALA A 278 3.91 14.47 -8.89
C ALA A 278 3.44 15.56 -7.90
N HIS A 279 2.90 15.15 -6.75
CA HIS A 279 2.41 16.09 -5.73
C HIS A 279 3.53 16.69 -4.87
N GLY A 280 4.58 15.94 -4.58
CA GLY A 280 5.64 16.37 -3.67
C GLY A 280 6.77 17.14 -4.34
N TRP A 281 6.96 16.98 -5.66
CA TRP A 281 8.02 17.63 -6.42
C TRP A 281 7.50 18.26 -7.70
N ALA A 282 7.05 17.48 -8.70
CA ALA A 282 6.83 17.97 -10.07
C ALA A 282 5.84 19.14 -10.16
N PHE A 283 4.83 19.15 -9.27
CA PHE A 283 3.75 20.14 -9.21
C PHE A 283 3.53 20.69 -7.79
N LYS A 284 4.52 20.59 -6.91
CA LYS A 284 4.39 21.08 -5.53
C LYS A 284 4.33 22.61 -5.45
N ARG A 285 5.09 23.26 -6.31
CA ARG A 285 5.24 24.72 -6.37
C ARG A 285 5.43 25.21 -7.80
N MET A 286 5.34 26.52 -8.01
CA MET A 286 5.75 27.15 -9.24
C MET A 286 7.26 26.99 -9.44
N TYR A 287 7.65 26.52 -10.61
CA TYR A 287 9.04 26.54 -11.08
C TYR A 287 9.15 27.55 -12.23
N SER A 288 10.17 28.37 -12.19
CA SER A 288 10.42 29.38 -13.23
C SER A 288 10.88 28.78 -14.56
N SER A 289 11.38 27.53 -14.54
CA SER A 289 11.84 26.82 -15.74
C SER A 289 11.95 25.32 -15.49
N GLU A 290 12.14 24.55 -16.57
CA GLU A 290 12.42 23.12 -16.47
C GLU A 290 13.74 22.84 -15.71
N SER A 291 14.76 23.67 -15.94
CA SER A 291 16.03 23.55 -15.21
C SER A 291 15.85 23.70 -13.70
N ALA A 292 15.03 24.67 -13.26
CA ALA A 292 14.71 24.86 -11.85
C ALA A 292 13.98 23.65 -11.24
N ARG A 293 13.06 23.03 -11.99
CA ARG A 293 12.38 21.79 -11.55
C ARG A 293 13.38 20.63 -11.44
N ARG A 294 14.25 20.42 -12.43
CA ARG A 294 15.27 19.37 -12.41
C ARG A 294 16.21 19.52 -11.22
N LYS A 295 16.71 20.73 -10.97
CA LYS A 295 17.59 21.03 -9.82
C LYS A 295 16.96 20.72 -8.46
N ALA A 296 15.64 20.76 -8.36
CA ALA A 296 14.94 20.47 -7.12
C ALA A 296 14.72 18.95 -6.86
N LEU A 297 14.96 18.08 -7.83
CA LEU A 297 14.71 16.63 -7.70
C LEU A 297 15.60 15.96 -6.64
N PRO A 298 16.92 16.19 -6.58
CA PRO A 298 17.79 15.54 -5.58
C PRO A 298 17.38 15.84 -4.14
N ALA A 299 17.09 17.10 -3.83
CA ALA A 299 16.64 17.50 -2.50
C ALA A 299 15.29 16.86 -2.12
N TRP A 300 14.36 16.74 -3.08
CA TRP A 300 13.10 16.06 -2.86
C TRP A 300 13.28 14.54 -2.66
N LEU A 301 14.16 13.89 -3.43
CA LEU A 301 14.47 12.47 -3.25
C LEU A 301 15.11 12.19 -1.89
N HIS A 302 15.98 13.08 -1.43
CA HIS A 302 16.54 13.01 -0.08
C HIS A 302 15.43 13.07 0.97
N GLU A 303 14.55 14.06 0.90
CA GLU A 303 13.40 14.20 1.79
C GLU A 303 12.48 12.96 1.73
N TYR A 304 12.21 12.44 0.53
CA TYR A 304 11.39 11.24 0.33
C TYR A 304 12.01 10.01 1.01
N ASN A 305 13.30 9.79 0.82
CA ASN A 305 13.98 8.59 1.31
C ASN A 305 14.29 8.65 2.81
N HIS A 306 14.67 9.80 3.34
CA HIS A 306 15.23 9.93 4.69
C HIS A 306 14.26 10.52 5.73
N HIS A 307 13.25 11.29 5.30
CA HIS A 307 12.41 12.03 6.24
C HIS A 307 10.91 11.75 6.12
N ARG A 308 10.43 11.44 4.90
CA ARG A 308 9.01 11.25 4.66
C ARG A 308 8.47 9.97 5.31
N PRO A 309 7.46 10.05 6.23
CA PRO A 309 6.84 8.88 6.80
C PRO A 309 5.94 8.16 5.77
N HIS A 310 6.07 6.83 5.67
CA HIS A 310 5.27 5.98 4.80
C HIS A 310 4.33 5.08 5.58
N THR A 311 3.03 5.23 5.37
CA THR A 311 2.00 4.42 6.07
C THR A 311 2.13 2.92 5.79
N ALA A 312 2.56 2.54 4.58
CA ALA A 312 2.71 1.14 4.19
C ALA A 312 3.89 0.43 4.90
N ILE A 313 4.80 1.18 5.50
CA ILE A 313 5.99 0.65 6.19
C ILE A 313 6.07 1.14 7.63
N GLY A 314 4.92 1.24 8.31
CA GLY A 314 4.85 1.57 9.73
C GLY A 314 5.14 3.05 10.04
N LYS A 315 4.85 3.96 9.11
CA LYS A 315 5.09 5.41 9.25
C LYS A 315 6.58 5.78 9.43
N ARG A 316 7.49 4.92 8.99
CA ARG A 316 8.94 5.19 8.99
C ARG A 316 9.38 5.72 7.62
N PRO A 317 10.47 6.47 7.52
CA PRO A 317 11.12 6.79 6.25
C PRO A 317 11.61 5.51 5.55
N PRO A 318 11.66 5.49 4.21
CA PRO A 318 12.13 4.35 3.44
C PRO A 318 13.49 3.82 3.84
N ILE A 319 14.45 4.72 4.10
CA ILE A 319 15.83 4.36 4.46
C ILE A 319 15.91 3.49 5.72
N ASN A 320 14.97 3.67 6.66
CA ASN A 320 14.96 2.90 7.92
C ASN A 320 14.56 1.42 7.73
N ARG A 321 14.22 1.02 6.49
CA ARG A 321 13.96 -0.39 6.14
C ARG A 321 15.12 -1.06 5.40
N LEU A 322 16.27 -0.45 5.37
CA LEU A 322 17.49 -1.09 4.85
C LEU A 322 18.27 -1.90 5.92
N THR A 323 17.65 -2.17 7.06
CA THR A 323 18.27 -2.85 8.21
C THR A 323 18.40 -4.38 8.06
N ASN A 324 17.73 -4.99 7.11
CA ASN A 324 17.75 -6.44 6.86
C ASN A 324 18.60 -6.76 5.62
N LEU A 325 19.82 -6.24 5.57
CA LEU A 325 20.74 -6.51 4.47
C LEU A 325 21.46 -7.84 4.70
N PRO A 326 21.60 -8.69 3.66
CA PRO A 326 22.43 -9.90 3.76
C PRO A 326 23.86 -9.51 4.19
N GLY A 327 24.35 -10.07 5.29
CA GLY A 327 25.72 -9.84 5.78
C GLY A 327 25.87 -8.83 6.92
N GLN A 328 24.81 -8.22 7.43
CA GLN A 328 24.89 -7.31 8.60
C GLN A 328 24.72 -8.01 9.96
N TYR A 329 24.60 -9.34 9.97
CA TYR A 329 24.60 -10.14 11.19
C TYR A 329 25.89 -10.96 11.24
N ASN A 330 26.97 -10.32 11.69
CA ASN A 330 28.15 -10.96 12.27
C ASN A 330 28.37 -10.42 13.66
#